data_b3da595ab405a6ccecc506f14a0a4706
#
_entry.id   b3da595ab405a6ccecc506f14a0a4706
#
_cell.length_a   1.000
_cell.length_b   1.000
_cell.length_c   1.000
_cell.angle_alpha   90.00
_cell.angle_beta   90.00
_cell.angle_gamma   90.00
#
_symmetry.space_group_name_H-M   'P 1'
#
loop_
_entity.id
_entity.type
_entity.pdbx_description
1 polymer ?
#
loop_
_entity_poly.entity_id
_entity_poly.type
_entity_poly.pdbx_seq_one_letter_code
_entity_poly.pdbx_strand_id
1 'polypeptide(L)'
;MNSKKIIVDILLFILMIIEYSRLYINPTVHEIIGIGLIILIIFHIYLNRNYFKRIKKGKYNFKRSFKLVINITFLIVFILTCIFGILSSQFLSIGSLTTIYLHKIFAYLSVLLLGLHLSTNINPLMAKISYKKIIFPIFIIFGIYSLIQVDFWNHLTGRYGFSITTGNILINSIYYIGIVLMIIALLNLDKLTQKN
;
A
#
# COMPACT_ATOMS: atom_id res chain seq x y z
N MET A 1 17.02 3.40 15.15
CA MET A 1 16.36 2.53 14.13
C MET A 1 17.46 2.07 13.18
N ASN A 2 17.47 0.82 12.74
CA ASN A 2 18.53 0.29 11.87
C ASN A 2 18.39 0.92 10.47
N SER A 3 19.42 1.61 9.98
CA SER A 3 19.40 2.31 8.68
C SER A 3 19.01 1.40 7.52
N LYS A 4 19.45 0.13 7.52
CA LYS A 4 19.07 -0.85 6.49
C LYS A 4 17.57 -1.08 6.40
N LYS A 5 16.86 -1.12 7.56
CA LYS A 5 15.39 -1.27 7.57
C LYS A 5 14.71 -0.08 6.95
N ILE A 6 15.13 1.13 7.31
CA ILE A 6 14.55 2.37 6.78
C ILE A 6 14.70 2.44 5.27
N ILE A 7 15.89 2.13 4.76
CA ILE A 7 16.16 2.15 3.31
C ILE A 7 15.25 1.16 2.59
N VAL A 8 15.13 -0.08 3.10
CA VAL A 8 14.27 -1.11 2.50
C VAL A 8 12.80 -0.68 2.55
N ASP A 9 12.33 -0.12 3.67
CA ASP A 9 10.95 0.35 3.81
C ASP A 9 10.62 1.50 2.85
N ILE A 10 11.55 2.45 2.65
CA ILE A 10 11.40 3.55 1.69
C ILE A 10 11.40 3.01 0.25
N LEU A 11 12.32 2.12 -0.09
CA LEU A 11 12.37 1.53 -1.43
C LEU A 11 11.09 0.75 -1.74
N LEU A 12 10.60 -0.07 -0.80
CA LEU A 12 9.32 -0.78 -0.94
C LEU A 12 8.18 0.19 -1.19
N PHE A 13 8.08 1.26 -0.41
CA PHE A 13 7.03 2.26 -0.57
C PHE A 13 7.08 2.90 -1.96
N ILE A 14 8.25 3.38 -2.40
CA ILE A 14 8.43 4.01 -3.71
C ILE A 14 8.05 3.05 -4.84
N LEU A 15 8.56 1.83 -4.82
CA LEU A 15 8.29 0.85 -5.87
C LEU A 15 6.82 0.43 -5.90
N MET A 16 6.16 0.27 -4.74
CA MET A 16 4.72 -0.01 -4.71
C MET A 16 3.90 1.13 -5.31
N ILE A 17 4.22 2.38 -5.01
CA ILE A 17 3.53 3.54 -5.60
C ILE A 17 3.72 3.58 -7.12
N ILE A 18 4.91 3.26 -7.61
CA ILE A 18 5.18 3.16 -9.04
C ILE A 18 4.34 2.03 -9.67
N GLU A 19 4.30 0.85 -9.04
CA GLU A 19 3.52 -0.30 -9.52
C GLU A 19 2.02 -0.01 -9.62
N TYR A 20 1.44 0.74 -8.67
CA TYR A 20 0.04 1.17 -8.77
C TYR A 20 -0.23 2.09 -9.97
N SER A 21 0.80 2.75 -10.48
CA SER A 21 0.71 3.59 -11.68
C SER A 21 0.83 2.79 -12.99
N ARG A 22 0.43 1.51 -12.99
CA ARG A 22 0.56 0.52 -14.07
C ARG A 22 0.14 1.03 -15.46
N LEU A 23 -0.88 1.86 -15.55
CA LEU A 23 -1.38 2.39 -16.82
C LEU A 23 -0.35 3.27 -17.57
N TYR A 24 0.63 3.79 -16.86
CA TYR A 24 1.67 4.70 -17.37
C TYR A 24 3.06 4.05 -17.44
N ILE A 25 3.15 2.74 -17.23
CA ILE A 25 4.40 1.98 -17.21
C ILE A 25 4.34 0.92 -18.32
N ASN A 26 5.47 0.74 -19.00
CA ASN A 26 5.61 -0.38 -19.95
C ASN A 26 5.33 -1.72 -19.24
N PRO A 27 4.55 -2.65 -19.85
CA PRO A 27 4.24 -3.95 -19.26
C PRO A 27 5.46 -4.71 -18.74
N THR A 28 6.51 -4.78 -19.53
CA THR A 28 7.78 -5.46 -19.17
C THR A 28 8.44 -4.81 -17.95
N VAL A 29 8.45 -3.47 -17.88
CA VAL A 29 9.01 -2.73 -16.72
C VAL A 29 8.21 -3.02 -15.48
N HIS A 30 6.86 -3.05 -15.55
CA HIS A 30 5.99 -3.44 -14.45
C HIS A 30 6.33 -4.85 -13.93
N GLU A 31 6.48 -5.84 -14.81
CA GLU A 31 6.83 -7.20 -14.40
C GLU A 31 8.21 -7.27 -13.71
N ILE A 32 9.20 -6.54 -14.23
CA ILE A 32 10.55 -6.48 -13.63
C ILE A 32 10.50 -5.84 -12.24
N ILE A 33 9.81 -4.72 -12.09
CA ILE A 33 9.67 -4.05 -10.79
C ILE A 33 8.91 -4.95 -9.81
N GLY A 34 7.85 -5.64 -10.26
CA GLY A 34 7.08 -6.60 -9.47
C GLY A 34 7.96 -7.73 -8.92
N ILE A 35 8.86 -8.30 -9.74
CA ILE A 35 9.84 -9.29 -9.28
C ILE A 35 10.79 -8.67 -8.24
N GLY A 36 11.27 -7.47 -8.48
CA GLY A 36 12.10 -6.71 -7.53
C GLY A 36 11.40 -6.50 -6.19
N LEU A 37 10.10 -6.19 -6.20
CA LEU A 37 9.27 -6.06 -5.00
C LEU A 37 9.19 -7.37 -4.22
N ILE A 38 9.01 -8.51 -4.88
CA ILE A 38 8.99 -9.84 -4.21
C ILE A 38 10.30 -10.05 -3.44
N ILE A 39 11.44 -9.80 -4.07
CA ILE A 39 12.77 -9.95 -3.45
C ILE A 39 12.90 -9.00 -2.24
N LEU A 40 12.52 -7.74 -2.41
CA LEU A 40 12.60 -6.73 -1.34
C LEU A 40 11.68 -7.06 -0.16
N ILE A 41 10.49 -7.61 -0.40
CA ILE A 41 9.57 -8.01 0.67
C ILE A 41 10.12 -9.20 1.45
N ILE A 42 10.71 -10.19 0.78
CA ILE A 42 11.40 -11.30 1.47
C ILE A 42 12.50 -10.71 2.38
N PHE A 43 13.26 -9.75 1.89
CA PHE A 43 14.31 -9.10 2.68
C PHE A 43 13.73 -8.24 3.83
N HIS A 44 12.62 -7.51 3.60
CA HIS A 44 11.89 -6.80 4.65
C HIS A 44 11.42 -7.74 5.78
N ILE A 45 10.83 -8.88 5.43
CA ILE A 45 10.40 -9.90 6.38
C ILE A 45 11.59 -10.45 7.17
N TYR A 46 12.69 -10.76 6.49
CA TYR A 46 13.93 -11.21 7.13
C TYR A 46 14.48 -10.19 8.13
N LEU A 47 14.56 -8.93 7.75
CA LEU A 47 15.00 -7.86 8.65
C LEU A 47 14.05 -7.68 9.85
N ASN A 48 12.77 -8.00 9.69
CA ASN A 48 11.74 -7.89 10.72
C ASN A 48 11.40 -9.21 11.40
N ARG A 49 12.19 -10.29 11.23
CA ARG A 49 11.95 -11.61 11.80
C ARG A 49 11.68 -11.62 13.31
N ASN A 50 12.23 -10.68 14.05
CA ASN A 50 11.98 -10.56 15.49
C ASN A 50 10.53 -10.14 15.81
N TYR A 51 9.82 -9.48 14.88
CA TYR A 51 8.39 -9.22 15.02
C TYR A 51 7.62 -10.55 15.05
N PHE A 52 7.88 -11.45 14.11
CA PHE A 52 7.22 -12.75 14.03
C PHE A 52 7.50 -13.63 15.24
N LYS A 53 8.73 -13.64 15.75
CA LYS A 53 9.09 -14.34 16.99
C LYS A 53 8.31 -13.86 18.22
N ARG A 54 7.88 -12.60 18.22
CA ARG A 54 7.13 -11.98 19.32
C ARG A 54 5.61 -12.10 19.19
N ILE A 55 5.09 -12.56 18.06
CA ILE A 55 3.64 -12.75 17.88
C ILE A 55 3.04 -13.64 18.96
N LYS A 56 3.71 -14.77 19.28
CA LYS A 56 3.23 -15.73 20.28
C LYS A 56 3.52 -15.35 21.74
N LYS A 57 4.16 -14.21 21.99
CA LYS A 57 4.62 -13.81 23.34
C LYS A 57 3.86 -12.60 23.87
N GLY A 58 3.54 -12.63 25.18
CA GLY A 58 2.96 -11.50 25.92
C GLY A 58 1.46 -11.34 25.73
N LYS A 59 0.85 -10.44 26.50
CA LYS A 59 -0.60 -10.16 26.49
C LYS A 59 -0.97 -9.34 25.26
N TYR A 60 -2.13 -9.65 24.67
CA TYR A 60 -2.72 -8.91 23.57
C TYR A 60 -3.68 -7.86 24.10
N ASN A 61 -3.55 -6.64 23.60
CA ASN A 61 -4.55 -5.58 23.73
C ASN A 61 -5.11 -5.24 22.34
N PHE A 62 -6.17 -4.45 22.26
CA PHE A 62 -6.82 -4.08 21.00
C PHE A 62 -5.83 -3.53 19.96
N LYS A 63 -4.97 -2.57 20.34
CA LYS A 63 -4.00 -1.95 19.41
C LYS A 63 -3.02 -2.98 18.83
N ARG A 64 -2.55 -3.91 19.66
CA ARG A 64 -1.62 -4.97 19.22
C ARG A 64 -2.31 -5.97 18.31
N SER A 65 -3.55 -6.38 18.65
CA SER A 65 -4.34 -7.28 17.82
C SER A 65 -4.67 -6.65 16.47
N PHE A 66 -5.12 -5.41 16.47
CA PHE A 66 -5.43 -4.66 15.25
C PHE A 66 -4.21 -4.55 14.33
N LYS A 67 -3.03 -4.18 14.87
CA LYS A 67 -1.78 -4.14 14.10
C LYS A 67 -1.40 -5.50 13.52
N LEU A 68 -1.59 -6.58 14.29
CA LEU A 68 -1.28 -7.93 13.83
C LEU A 68 -2.19 -8.33 12.66
N VAL A 69 -3.51 -8.12 12.81
CA VAL A 69 -4.50 -8.44 11.76
C VAL A 69 -4.14 -7.70 10.48
N ILE A 70 -3.89 -6.37 10.54
CA ILE A 70 -3.53 -5.58 9.37
C ILE A 70 -2.25 -6.13 8.71
N ASN A 71 -1.21 -6.41 9.49
CA ASN A 71 0.05 -6.87 8.92
C ASN A 71 -0.08 -8.24 8.24
N ILE A 72 -0.85 -9.17 8.83
CA ILE A 72 -1.06 -10.49 8.26
C ILE A 72 -1.97 -10.40 7.02
N THR A 73 -3.07 -9.65 7.10
CA THR A 73 -3.97 -9.45 5.94
C THR A 73 -3.24 -8.78 4.78
N PHE A 74 -2.41 -7.77 5.05
CA PHE A 74 -1.61 -7.11 4.01
C PHE A 74 -0.63 -8.09 3.36
N LEU A 75 0.06 -8.92 4.15
CA LEU A 75 0.96 -9.94 3.62
C LEU A 75 0.22 -10.95 2.73
N ILE A 76 -0.95 -11.44 3.15
CA ILE A 76 -1.78 -12.37 2.38
C ILE A 76 -2.22 -11.74 1.06
N VAL A 77 -2.78 -10.53 1.10
CA VAL A 77 -3.24 -9.82 -0.09
C VAL A 77 -2.09 -9.53 -1.04
N PHE A 78 -0.92 -9.14 -0.52
CA PHE A 78 0.27 -8.94 -1.34
C PHE A 78 0.72 -10.25 -2.03
N ILE A 79 0.75 -11.37 -1.33
CA ILE A 79 1.07 -12.69 -1.90
C ILE A 79 0.08 -13.05 -3.02
N LEU A 80 -1.23 -12.83 -2.79
CA LEU A 80 -2.24 -13.06 -3.82
C LEU A 80 -2.05 -12.15 -5.03
N THR A 81 -1.72 -10.87 -4.81
CA THR A 81 -1.38 -9.94 -5.89
C THR A 81 -0.20 -10.46 -6.72
N CYS A 82 0.86 -10.96 -6.06
CA CYS A 82 2.01 -11.54 -6.75
C CYS A 82 1.66 -12.81 -7.53
N ILE A 83 0.90 -13.74 -6.91
CA ILE A 83 0.49 -15.00 -7.56
C ILE A 83 -0.31 -14.68 -8.83
N PHE A 84 -1.35 -13.85 -8.73
CA PHE A 84 -2.16 -13.50 -9.89
C PHE A 84 -1.40 -12.62 -10.89
N GLY A 85 -0.43 -11.82 -10.45
CA GLY A 85 0.48 -11.08 -11.32
C GLY A 85 1.36 -12.03 -12.16
N ILE A 86 1.97 -13.02 -11.53
CA ILE A 86 2.79 -14.03 -12.22
C ILE A 86 1.92 -14.84 -13.21
N LEU A 87 0.72 -15.27 -12.78
CA LEU A 87 -0.22 -15.97 -13.64
C LEU A 87 -0.73 -15.11 -14.81
N SER A 88 -0.65 -13.79 -14.72
CA SER A 88 -1.06 -12.85 -15.77
C SER A 88 0.12 -12.32 -16.59
N SER A 89 1.34 -12.81 -16.31
CA SER A 89 2.57 -12.36 -16.96
C SER A 89 2.53 -12.63 -18.47
N GLN A 90 2.99 -11.65 -19.23
CA GLN A 90 3.17 -11.78 -20.67
C GLN A 90 4.27 -12.80 -21.01
N PHE A 91 5.28 -12.93 -20.17
CA PHE A 91 6.35 -13.90 -20.37
C PHE A 91 5.88 -15.35 -20.28
N LEU A 92 4.92 -15.63 -19.39
CA LEU A 92 4.41 -17.00 -19.20
C LEU A 92 3.29 -17.35 -20.18
N SER A 93 2.61 -16.35 -20.74
CA SER A 93 1.49 -16.51 -21.71
C SER A 93 0.39 -17.47 -21.23
N ILE A 94 0.20 -17.65 -19.93
CA ILE A 94 -0.82 -18.52 -19.31
C ILE A 94 -2.01 -17.74 -18.74
N GLY A 95 -1.96 -16.41 -18.84
CA GLY A 95 -2.94 -15.51 -18.23
C GLY A 95 -4.33 -15.64 -18.86
N SER A 96 -5.34 -15.57 -18.01
CA SER A 96 -6.75 -15.43 -18.38
C SER A 96 -7.27 -14.05 -18.00
N LEU A 97 -8.42 -13.64 -18.54
CA LEU A 97 -9.10 -12.42 -18.10
C LEU A 97 -9.38 -12.45 -16.60
N THR A 98 -9.73 -13.61 -16.05
CA THR A 98 -9.99 -13.78 -14.63
C THR A 98 -8.74 -13.53 -13.78
N THR A 99 -7.56 -14.03 -14.18
CA THR A 99 -6.31 -13.80 -13.44
C THR A 99 -5.93 -12.33 -13.45
N ILE A 100 -6.12 -11.62 -14.58
CA ILE A 100 -5.88 -10.18 -14.68
C ILE A 100 -6.84 -9.40 -13.77
N TYR A 101 -8.12 -9.76 -13.71
CA TYR A 101 -9.09 -9.12 -12.83
C TYR A 101 -8.72 -9.32 -11.36
N LEU A 102 -8.42 -10.54 -10.96
CA LEU A 102 -8.02 -10.83 -9.59
C LEU A 102 -6.73 -10.09 -9.19
N HIS A 103 -5.73 -10.06 -10.08
CA HIS A 103 -4.52 -9.26 -9.86
C HIS A 103 -4.85 -7.79 -9.57
N LYS A 104 -5.69 -7.18 -10.38
CA LYS A 104 -6.11 -5.78 -10.21
C LYS A 104 -6.86 -5.57 -8.88
N ILE A 105 -7.87 -6.39 -8.58
CA ILE A 105 -8.64 -6.28 -7.34
C ILE A 105 -7.72 -6.35 -6.11
N PHE A 106 -6.83 -7.35 -6.06
CA PHE A 106 -5.88 -7.48 -4.94
C PHE A 106 -4.86 -6.35 -4.91
N ALA A 107 -4.42 -5.84 -6.06
CA ALA A 107 -3.55 -4.67 -6.13
C ALA A 107 -4.23 -3.43 -5.53
N TYR A 108 -5.48 -3.12 -5.90
CA TYR A 108 -6.21 -1.98 -5.32
C TYR A 108 -6.54 -2.18 -3.83
N LEU A 109 -6.87 -3.41 -3.42
CA LEU A 109 -7.04 -3.73 -1.99
C LEU A 109 -5.73 -3.53 -1.23
N SER A 110 -4.58 -3.83 -1.84
CA SER A 110 -3.27 -3.64 -1.22
C SER A 110 -2.93 -2.16 -1.00
N VAL A 111 -3.47 -1.21 -1.78
CA VAL A 111 -3.33 0.24 -1.54
C VAL A 111 -3.94 0.62 -0.19
N LEU A 112 -5.16 0.15 0.09
CA LEU A 112 -5.83 0.41 1.37
C LEU A 112 -5.03 -0.19 2.54
N LEU A 113 -4.60 -1.43 2.37
CA LEU A 113 -3.82 -2.14 3.39
C LEU A 113 -2.43 -1.54 3.60
N LEU A 114 -1.81 -0.97 2.56
CA LEU A 114 -0.57 -0.21 2.69
C LEU A 114 -0.75 1.01 3.59
N GLY A 115 -1.82 1.79 3.38
CA GLY A 115 -2.15 2.94 4.23
C GLY A 115 -2.38 2.52 5.69
N LEU A 116 -3.14 1.44 5.92
CA LEU A 116 -3.38 0.87 7.24
C LEU A 116 -2.09 0.36 7.90
N HIS A 117 -1.27 -0.37 7.14
CA HIS A 117 0.02 -0.89 7.59
C HIS A 117 0.97 0.23 8.02
N LEU A 118 1.11 1.26 7.19
CA LEU A 118 1.93 2.41 7.50
C LEU A 118 1.38 3.15 8.73
N SER A 119 0.09 3.43 8.79
CA SER A 119 -0.52 4.11 9.93
C SER A 119 -0.21 3.42 11.26
N THR A 120 -0.29 2.07 11.32
CA THR A 120 -0.02 1.33 12.55
C THR A 120 1.48 1.22 12.89
N ASN A 121 2.38 1.40 11.92
CA ASN A 121 3.82 1.26 12.10
C ASN A 121 4.56 2.58 12.30
N ILE A 122 4.09 3.70 11.72
CA ILE A 122 4.72 5.03 11.83
C ILE A 122 4.13 5.91 12.94
N ASN A 123 3.36 5.33 13.84
CA ASN A 123 2.72 6.03 14.97
C ASN A 123 3.66 6.97 15.75
N PRO A 124 4.93 6.60 16.08
CA PRO A 124 5.84 7.51 16.76
C PRO A 124 6.21 8.74 15.94
N LEU A 125 6.24 8.60 14.60
CA LEU A 125 6.51 9.71 13.69
C LEU A 125 5.30 10.65 13.63
N MET A 126 4.10 10.08 13.54
CA MET A 126 2.85 10.86 13.51
C MET A 126 2.65 11.67 14.79
N ALA A 127 3.12 11.18 15.94
CA ALA A 127 3.07 11.92 17.19
C ALA A 127 3.86 13.24 17.15
N LYS A 128 4.94 13.30 16.38
CA LYS A 128 5.82 14.48 16.26
C LYS A 128 5.36 15.53 15.26
N ILE A 129 4.33 15.28 14.48
CA ILE A 129 3.84 16.24 13.49
C ILE A 129 3.23 17.42 14.24
N SER A 130 3.74 18.63 13.98
CA SER A 130 3.10 19.88 14.36
C SER A 130 1.92 20.19 13.41
N TYR A 131 0.98 21.02 13.83
CA TYR A 131 -0.15 21.48 12.99
C TYR A 131 -1.07 20.36 12.45
N LYS A 132 -1.20 19.23 13.16
CA LYS A 132 -2.06 18.09 12.78
C LYS A 132 -3.49 18.52 12.42
N LYS A 133 -4.04 19.51 13.14
CA LYS A 133 -5.40 20.04 12.92
C LYS A 133 -5.59 20.64 11.52
N ILE A 134 -4.51 21.08 10.87
CA ILE A 134 -4.56 21.63 9.52
C ILE A 134 -4.17 20.57 8.50
N ILE A 135 -3.10 19.82 8.77
CA ILE A 135 -2.51 18.85 7.83
C ILE A 135 -3.45 17.66 7.58
N PHE A 136 -4.10 17.11 8.62
CA PHE A 136 -4.94 15.91 8.46
C PHE A 136 -6.19 16.18 7.59
N PRO A 137 -6.95 17.28 7.78
CA PRO A 137 -8.04 17.60 6.87
C PRO A 137 -7.58 17.78 5.41
N ILE A 138 -6.42 18.38 5.17
CA ILE A 138 -5.85 18.52 3.82
C ILE A 138 -5.58 17.14 3.22
N PHE A 139 -4.96 16.22 3.97
CA PHE A 139 -4.70 14.86 3.49
C PHE A 139 -6.00 14.09 3.22
N ILE A 140 -7.03 14.28 4.03
CA ILE A 140 -8.33 13.63 3.84
C ILE A 140 -9.00 14.14 2.56
N ILE A 141 -9.09 15.47 2.38
CA ILE A 141 -9.71 16.09 1.19
C ILE A 141 -8.96 15.66 -0.08
N PHE A 142 -7.63 15.75 -0.04
CA PHE A 142 -6.80 15.36 -1.18
C PHE A 142 -6.92 13.86 -1.50
N GLY A 143 -6.98 13.01 -0.49
CA GLY A 143 -7.15 11.57 -0.69
C GLY A 143 -8.52 11.18 -1.25
N ILE A 144 -9.61 11.87 -0.83
CA ILE A 144 -10.95 11.70 -1.42
C ILE A 144 -10.91 12.09 -2.90
N TYR A 145 -10.33 13.26 -3.23
CA TYR A 145 -10.13 13.67 -4.62
C TYR A 145 -9.33 12.62 -5.41
N SER A 146 -8.27 12.08 -4.82
CA SER A 146 -7.42 11.06 -5.44
C SER A 146 -8.18 9.76 -5.74
N LEU A 147 -9.07 9.32 -4.83
CA LEU A 147 -9.93 8.14 -5.07
C LEU A 147 -10.79 8.29 -6.32
N ILE A 148 -11.30 9.49 -6.57
CA ILE A 148 -12.10 9.81 -7.77
C ILE A 148 -11.20 9.79 -9.00
N GLN A 149 -10.03 10.43 -8.95
CA GLN A 149 -9.13 10.56 -10.09
C GLN A 149 -8.58 9.21 -10.61
N VAL A 150 -8.35 8.25 -9.72
CA VAL A 150 -7.87 6.91 -10.10
C VAL A 150 -9.00 5.90 -10.31
N ASP A 151 -10.26 6.34 -10.31
CA ASP A 151 -11.45 5.47 -10.46
C ASP A 151 -11.40 4.25 -9.52
N PHE A 152 -11.00 4.51 -8.27
CA PHE A 152 -10.60 3.51 -7.29
C PHE A 152 -11.65 2.42 -7.09
N TRP A 153 -12.92 2.81 -6.95
CA TRP A 153 -14.01 1.89 -6.63
C TRP A 153 -14.34 0.92 -7.77
N ASN A 154 -14.32 1.38 -9.01
CA ASN A 154 -14.56 0.53 -10.17
C ASN A 154 -13.44 -0.50 -10.31
N HIS A 155 -12.20 -0.10 -10.07
CA HIS A 155 -11.07 -1.03 -10.07
C HIS A 155 -11.13 -2.03 -8.90
N LEU A 156 -11.46 -1.59 -7.69
CA LEU A 156 -11.57 -2.46 -6.52
C LEU A 156 -12.71 -3.49 -6.65
N THR A 157 -13.82 -3.11 -7.30
CA THR A 157 -14.99 -3.98 -7.48
C THR A 157 -14.96 -4.79 -8.78
N GLY A 158 -13.91 -4.66 -9.58
CA GLY A 158 -13.78 -5.34 -10.86
C GLY A 158 -14.70 -4.79 -11.98
N ARG A 159 -15.31 -3.62 -11.76
CA ARG A 159 -16.15 -2.93 -12.76
C ARG A 159 -15.29 -2.03 -13.63
N TYR A 160 -14.56 -2.61 -14.57
CA TYR A 160 -13.68 -1.84 -15.45
C TYR A 160 -14.46 -1.27 -16.63
N GLY A 161 -14.54 0.07 -16.71
CA GLY A 161 -14.79 0.77 -17.96
C GLY A 161 -13.47 1.00 -18.72
N PHE A 162 -13.58 1.33 -20.00
CA PHE A 162 -12.45 1.89 -20.75
C PHE A 162 -12.17 3.29 -20.21
N SER A 163 -11.26 3.42 -19.25
CA SER A 163 -10.81 4.73 -18.81
C SER A 163 -9.75 5.24 -19.78
N ILE A 164 -10.09 6.27 -20.54
CA ILE A 164 -9.11 7.08 -21.25
C ILE A 164 -8.40 7.88 -20.17
N THR A 165 -7.27 7.39 -19.71
CA THR A 165 -6.49 8.08 -18.69
C THR A 165 -5.62 9.13 -19.36
N THR A 166 -6.02 10.39 -19.21
CA THR A 166 -5.17 11.54 -19.50
C THR A 166 -4.29 11.80 -18.27
N GLY A 167 -3.01 11.57 -18.39
CA GLY A 167 -2.09 11.80 -17.26
C GLY A 167 -0.71 11.22 -17.51
N ASN A 168 0.12 11.25 -16.48
CA ASN A 168 1.44 10.65 -16.49
C ASN A 168 1.71 9.93 -15.16
N ILE A 169 2.79 9.17 -15.12
CA ILE A 169 3.18 8.36 -13.96
C ILE A 169 3.32 9.20 -12.68
N LEU A 170 3.84 10.43 -12.76
CA LEU A 170 4.07 11.28 -11.59
C LEU A 170 2.74 11.72 -10.96
N ILE A 171 1.81 12.21 -11.78
CA ILE A 171 0.49 12.65 -11.31
C ILE A 171 -0.26 11.48 -10.69
N ASN A 172 -0.26 10.34 -11.35
CA ASN A 172 -0.95 9.15 -10.85
C ASN A 172 -0.32 8.63 -9.54
N SER A 173 1.00 8.65 -9.43
CA SER A 173 1.73 8.30 -8.20
C SER A 173 1.36 9.25 -7.05
N ILE A 174 1.20 10.55 -7.31
CA ILE A 174 0.75 11.53 -6.32
C ILE A 174 -0.66 11.20 -5.81
N TYR A 175 -1.56 10.74 -6.68
CA TYR A 175 -2.90 10.31 -6.25
C TYR A 175 -2.84 9.09 -5.33
N TYR A 176 -2.03 8.07 -5.64
CA TYR A 176 -1.88 6.92 -4.74
C TYR A 176 -1.22 7.29 -3.40
N ILE A 177 -0.26 8.20 -3.39
CA ILE A 177 0.28 8.78 -2.16
C ILE A 177 -0.83 9.51 -1.39
N GLY A 178 -1.68 10.27 -2.06
CA GLY A 178 -2.83 10.95 -1.46
C GLY A 178 -3.78 9.99 -0.74
N ILE A 179 -4.12 8.86 -1.37
CA ILE A 179 -4.96 7.82 -0.74
C ILE A 179 -4.30 7.26 0.52
N VAL A 180 -3.01 6.94 0.45
CA VAL A 180 -2.26 6.43 1.61
C VAL A 180 -2.21 7.44 2.75
N LEU A 181 -1.94 8.71 2.45
CA LEU A 181 -1.91 9.79 3.45
C LEU A 181 -3.28 10.03 4.09
N MET A 182 -4.36 9.95 3.31
CA MET A 182 -5.74 10.00 3.82
C MET A 182 -5.98 8.93 4.86
N ILE A 183 -5.64 7.67 4.56
CA ILE A 183 -5.85 6.55 5.50
C ILE A 183 -5.02 6.75 6.76
N ILE A 184 -3.78 7.21 6.64
CA ILE A 184 -2.93 7.53 7.78
C ILE A 184 -3.57 8.64 8.62
N ALA A 185 -4.09 9.70 8.01
CA ALA A 185 -4.75 10.79 8.71
C ALA A 185 -6.01 10.32 9.44
N LEU A 186 -6.89 9.55 8.77
CA LEU A 186 -8.13 9.02 9.35
C LEU A 186 -7.87 8.17 10.60
N LEU A 187 -6.89 7.27 10.56
CA LEU A 187 -6.56 6.41 11.70
C LEU A 187 -5.82 7.10 12.85
N ASN A 188 -5.41 8.35 12.65
CA ASN A 188 -4.71 9.13 13.67
C ASN A 188 -5.50 10.38 14.09
N LEU A 189 -6.81 10.44 13.82
CA LEU A 189 -7.66 11.56 14.22
C LEU A 189 -7.74 11.73 15.74
N ASP A 190 -7.64 10.63 16.51
CA ASP A 190 -7.58 10.64 17.97
C ASP A 190 -6.42 11.49 18.51
N LYS A 191 -5.37 11.65 17.74
CA LYS A 191 -4.20 12.46 18.09
C LYS A 191 -4.40 13.97 17.91
N LEU A 192 -5.51 14.41 17.31
CA LEU A 192 -5.84 15.82 17.17
C LEU A 192 -6.20 16.46 18.52
N THR A 193 -6.74 15.66 19.45
CA THR A 193 -7.19 16.11 20.78
C THR A 193 -6.08 16.04 21.84
N GLN A 194 -4.99 15.31 21.54
CA GLN A 194 -3.85 15.26 22.43
C GLN A 194 -3.07 16.58 22.39
N LYS A 195 -3.10 17.33 23.50
CA LYS A 195 -2.23 18.50 23.69
C LYS A 195 -0.78 18.07 23.64
N ASN A 196 0.02 18.75 22.84
CA ASN A 196 1.49 18.66 22.91
C ASN A 196 2.00 19.19 24.24
#